data_ccb5799194046dc54974f7206a1a1729
#
_entry.id   ccb5799194046dc54974f7206a1a1729
#
_cell.length_a   1.000
_cell.length_b   1.000
_cell.length_c   1.000
_cell.angle_alpha   90.00
_cell.angle_beta   90.00
_cell.angle_gamma   90.00
#
_symmetry.space_group_name_H-M   'P 1'
#
loop_
_entity.id
_entity.type
_entity.pdbx_description
1 polymer ?
#
loop_
_entity_poly.entity_id
_entity_poly.type
_entity_poly.pdbx_seq_one_letter_code
_entity_poly.pdbx_strand_id
1 'polypeptide(L)'
;MMMLIRLFEEALEEMFSRGLLHGTMHLSIGQEATAAGACLALQKDDLITSTHRGHGHCLAKGAEPYKMFAELLGREDGYCRGRGGSMHIADLSNGNLGANGIVAGSLTTVSYTHLTLPTILRV
;
A
#
# COMPACT_ATOMS: atom_id res chain seq x y z
N MET A 1 -15.46 0.45 3.36
CA MET A 1 -14.08 0.36 2.84
C MET A 1 -13.95 0.87 1.40
N MET A 2 -14.63 0.31 0.40
CA MET A 2 -14.53 0.76 -1.00
C MET A 2 -14.77 2.26 -1.20
N MET A 3 -15.81 2.80 -0.54
CA MET A 3 -16.10 4.25 -0.59
C MET A 3 -14.97 5.10 -0.01
N LEU A 4 -14.35 4.65 1.09
CA LEU A 4 -13.20 5.33 1.69
C LEU A 4 -12.02 5.38 0.71
N ILE A 5 -11.71 4.26 0.06
CA ILE A 5 -10.64 4.17 -0.94
C ILE A 5 -10.94 5.14 -2.09
N ARG A 6 -12.17 5.12 -2.62
CA ARG A 6 -12.58 6.00 -3.72
C ARG A 6 -12.40 7.47 -3.36
N LEU A 7 -12.95 7.91 -2.24
CA LEU A 7 -12.86 9.31 -1.80
C LEU A 7 -11.42 9.75 -1.53
N PHE A 8 -10.61 8.86 -0.99
CA PHE A 8 -9.19 9.12 -0.78
C PHE A 8 -8.45 9.34 -2.10
N GLU A 9 -8.66 8.47 -3.08
CA GLU A 9 -8.01 8.56 -4.40
C GLU A 9 -8.49 9.78 -5.20
N GLU A 10 -9.77 10.10 -5.15
CA GLU A 10 -10.33 11.32 -5.79
C GLU A 10 -9.74 12.60 -5.17
N ALA A 11 -9.57 12.63 -3.84
CA ALA A 11 -8.90 13.73 -3.17
C ALA A 11 -7.43 13.84 -3.58
N LEU A 12 -6.72 12.72 -3.77
CA LEU A 12 -5.35 12.73 -4.27
C LEU A 12 -5.26 13.25 -5.69
N GLU A 13 -6.19 12.86 -6.57
CA GLU A 13 -6.24 13.35 -7.95
C GLU A 13 -6.41 14.88 -7.97
N GLU A 14 -7.31 15.40 -7.14
CA GLU A 14 -7.53 16.84 -7.00
C GLU A 14 -6.26 17.55 -6.48
N MET A 15 -5.65 17.02 -5.41
CA MET A 15 -4.42 17.60 -4.85
C MET A 15 -3.26 17.57 -5.84
N PHE A 16 -3.13 16.49 -6.60
CA PHE A 16 -2.11 16.37 -7.65
C PHE A 16 -2.34 17.37 -8.78
N SER A 17 -3.58 17.54 -9.24
CA SER A 17 -3.92 18.53 -10.28
C SER A 17 -3.64 19.97 -9.85
N ARG A 18 -3.70 20.25 -8.55
CA ARG A 18 -3.34 21.54 -7.96
C ARG A 18 -1.84 21.73 -7.74
N GLY A 19 -1.01 20.74 -8.06
CA GLY A 19 0.44 20.79 -7.87
C GLY A 19 0.89 20.69 -6.40
N LEU A 20 0.05 20.21 -5.51
CA LEU A 20 0.38 20.05 -4.09
C LEU A 20 1.16 18.76 -3.81
N LEU A 21 1.04 17.77 -4.69
CA LEU A 21 1.73 16.49 -4.61
C LEU A 21 2.78 16.41 -5.71
N HIS A 22 3.92 15.84 -5.38
CA HIS A 22 5.06 15.73 -6.30
C HIS A 22 5.44 14.27 -6.53
N GLY A 23 6.13 14.01 -7.64
CA GLY A 23 6.60 12.69 -8.02
C GLY A 23 5.59 11.90 -8.84
N THR A 24 5.87 10.60 -9.00
CA THR A 24 5.01 9.70 -9.76
C THR A 24 3.87 9.20 -8.87
N MET A 25 2.65 9.34 -9.34
CA MET A 25 1.45 8.88 -8.63
C MET A 25 0.66 7.91 -9.51
N HIS A 26 0.24 6.80 -8.93
CA HIS A 26 -0.60 5.82 -9.57
C HIS A 26 -1.85 5.57 -8.73
N LEU A 27 -2.95 6.14 -9.18
CA LEU A 27 -4.25 5.99 -8.51
C LEU A 27 -4.81 4.57 -8.69
N SER A 28 -5.55 4.11 -7.69
CA SER A 28 -6.30 2.84 -7.73
C SER A 28 -7.81 3.02 -7.93
N ILE A 29 -8.22 4.14 -8.52
CA ILE A 29 -9.61 4.37 -8.90
C ILE A 29 -10.09 3.25 -9.83
N GLY A 30 -11.22 2.64 -9.49
CA GLY A 30 -11.76 1.47 -10.20
C GLY A 30 -11.25 0.11 -9.70
N GLN A 31 -10.31 0.08 -8.77
CA GLN A 31 -9.73 -1.15 -8.20
C GLN A 31 -10.08 -1.35 -6.73
N GLU A 32 -11.03 -0.59 -6.19
CA GLU A 32 -11.41 -0.58 -4.78
C GLU A 32 -11.88 -1.96 -4.30
N ALA A 33 -12.61 -2.67 -5.16
CA ALA A 33 -13.13 -4.00 -4.84
C ALA A 33 -12.01 -5.03 -4.68
N THR A 34 -10.94 -4.93 -5.47
CA THR A 34 -9.78 -5.82 -5.37
C THR A 34 -9.09 -5.63 -4.02
N ALA A 35 -8.80 -4.38 -3.66
CA ALA A 35 -8.13 -4.06 -2.39
C ALA A 35 -9.00 -4.44 -1.18
N ALA A 36 -10.26 -4.03 -1.19
CA ALA A 36 -11.20 -4.30 -0.10
C ALA A 36 -11.45 -5.80 0.06
N GLY A 37 -11.73 -6.52 -1.05
CA GLY A 37 -12.02 -7.95 -1.03
C GLY A 37 -10.83 -8.78 -0.54
N ALA A 38 -9.65 -8.52 -1.04
CA ALA A 38 -8.43 -9.21 -0.60
C ALA A 38 -8.17 -8.99 0.89
N CYS A 39 -8.13 -7.73 1.35
CA CYS A 39 -7.79 -7.41 2.73
C CYS A 39 -8.87 -7.84 3.74
N LEU A 40 -10.16 -7.86 3.35
CA LEU A 40 -11.23 -8.35 4.23
C LEU A 40 -11.19 -9.87 4.44
N ALA A 41 -10.56 -10.62 3.54
CA ALA A 41 -10.38 -12.07 3.68
C ALA A 41 -9.20 -12.45 4.59
N LEU A 42 -8.33 -11.48 4.92
CA LEU A 42 -7.14 -11.71 5.73
C LEU A 42 -7.45 -11.68 7.24
N GLN A 43 -6.65 -12.42 8.00
CA GLN A 43 -6.60 -12.29 9.44
C GLN A 43 -5.81 -11.01 9.83
N LYS A 44 -5.95 -10.60 11.09
CA LYS A 44 -5.29 -9.37 11.57
C LYS A 44 -3.76 -9.43 11.48
N ASP A 45 -3.19 -10.59 11.74
CA ASP A 45 -1.76 -10.88 11.78
C ASP A 45 -1.17 -11.29 10.43
N ASP A 46 -2.01 -11.45 9.40
CA ASP A 46 -1.51 -11.69 8.04
C ASP A 46 -0.74 -10.47 7.52
N LEU A 47 0.36 -10.75 6.84
CA LEU A 47 1.23 -9.74 6.24
C LEU A 47 0.90 -9.56 4.76
N ILE A 48 0.99 -8.34 4.29
CA ILE A 48 0.83 -8.01 2.87
C ILE A 48 2.05 -7.30 2.31
N THR A 49 2.31 -7.52 1.04
CA THR A 49 3.11 -6.65 0.17
C THR A 49 2.23 -6.15 -0.96
N SER A 50 2.47 -4.94 -1.41
CA SER A 50 1.64 -4.31 -2.42
C SER A 50 2.43 -3.92 -3.67
N THR A 51 1.75 -3.29 -4.61
CA THR A 51 2.28 -2.82 -5.88
C THR A 51 2.37 -1.29 -5.89
N HIS A 52 2.77 -0.73 -7.04
CA HIS A 52 2.77 0.71 -7.29
C HIS A 52 1.39 1.40 -7.15
N ARG A 53 0.29 0.64 -7.05
CA ARG A 53 -1.08 1.11 -6.75
C ARG A 53 -1.52 0.66 -5.36
N GLY A 54 -0.69 0.93 -4.36
CA GLY A 54 -0.80 0.38 -3.01
C GLY A 54 -1.76 1.10 -2.07
N HIS A 55 -2.27 2.29 -2.41
CA HIS A 55 -3.09 3.10 -1.48
C HIS A 55 -4.32 2.35 -0.99
N GLY A 56 -5.06 1.72 -1.92
CA GLY A 56 -6.26 0.94 -1.58
C GLY A 56 -5.95 -0.21 -0.63
N HIS A 57 -4.84 -0.92 -0.83
CA HIS A 57 -4.42 -2.01 0.04
C HIS A 57 -4.01 -1.50 1.44
N CYS A 58 -3.30 -0.37 1.51
CA CYS A 58 -2.96 0.27 2.79
C CYS A 58 -4.22 0.60 3.59
N LEU A 59 -5.17 1.31 2.97
CA LEU A 59 -6.43 1.68 3.61
C LEU A 59 -7.24 0.46 4.02
N ALA A 60 -7.34 -0.55 3.14
CA ALA A 60 -8.09 -1.77 3.42
C ALA A 60 -7.47 -2.61 4.55
N LYS A 61 -6.15 -2.54 4.73
CA LYS A 61 -5.44 -3.18 5.85
C LYS A 61 -5.53 -2.38 7.16
N GLY A 62 -6.10 -1.16 7.13
CA GLY A 62 -6.37 -0.35 8.32
C GLY A 62 -5.48 0.87 8.50
N ALA A 63 -4.77 1.29 7.46
CA ALA A 63 -3.97 2.50 7.52
C ALA A 63 -4.83 3.75 7.72
N GLU A 64 -4.33 4.69 8.52
CA GLU A 64 -4.98 5.96 8.80
C GLU A 64 -4.84 6.91 7.60
N PRO A 65 -5.94 7.43 7.02
CA PRO A 65 -5.89 8.34 5.88
C PRO A 65 -5.03 9.58 6.15
N TYR A 66 -5.08 10.12 7.36
CA TYR A 66 -4.26 11.27 7.75
C TYR A 66 -2.76 11.03 7.54
N LYS A 67 -2.26 9.90 8.05
CA LYS A 67 -0.83 9.55 7.91
C LYS A 67 -0.44 9.25 6.47
N MET A 68 -1.38 8.72 5.68
CA MET A 68 -1.17 8.52 4.26
C MET A 68 -1.07 9.85 3.52
N PHE A 69 -1.96 10.81 3.78
CA PHE A 69 -1.82 12.17 3.22
C PHE A 69 -0.53 12.84 3.67
N ALA A 70 -0.16 12.72 4.94
CA ALA A 70 1.11 13.26 5.45
C ALA A 70 2.31 12.68 4.69
N GLU A 71 2.32 11.37 4.42
CA GLU A 71 3.37 10.71 3.63
C GLU A 71 3.45 11.28 2.21
N LEU A 72 2.31 11.39 1.53
CA LEU A 72 2.25 11.90 0.16
C LEU A 72 2.62 13.37 0.04
N LEU A 73 2.39 14.15 1.10
CA LEU A 73 2.82 15.56 1.20
C LEU A 73 4.27 15.73 1.67
N GLY A 74 5.02 14.63 1.85
CA GLY A 74 6.40 14.67 2.30
C GLY A 74 6.59 15.12 3.76
N ARG A 75 5.58 14.87 4.62
CA ARG A 75 5.62 15.28 6.02
C ARG A 75 6.19 14.16 6.91
N GLU A 76 6.82 14.57 8.02
CA GLU A 76 7.44 13.64 8.98
C GLU A 76 6.41 12.75 9.70
N ASP A 77 5.17 13.21 9.82
CA ASP A 77 4.05 12.45 10.42
C ASP A 77 3.54 11.30 9.52
N GLY A 78 4.05 11.18 8.29
CA GLY A 78 3.73 10.09 7.39
C GLY A 78 4.32 8.75 7.82
N TYR A 79 3.78 7.66 7.30
CA TYR A 79 4.19 6.28 7.64
C TYR A 79 5.69 6.01 7.41
N CYS A 80 6.26 6.59 6.35
CA CYS A 80 7.68 6.51 6.00
C CYS A 80 8.39 7.85 6.19
N ARG A 81 7.86 8.71 7.04
CA ARG A 81 8.38 10.07 7.32
C ARG A 81 8.48 10.92 6.06
N GLY A 82 7.52 10.80 5.16
CA GLY A 82 7.47 11.52 3.90
C GLY A 82 8.52 11.12 2.87
N ARG A 83 9.18 9.98 3.03
CA ARG A 83 10.27 9.51 2.14
C ARG A 83 9.85 8.42 1.17
N GLY A 84 8.75 7.73 1.45
CA GLY A 84 8.23 6.65 0.60
C GLY A 84 7.39 7.17 -0.56
N GLY A 85 6.65 8.23 -0.34
CA GLY A 85 5.71 8.76 -1.32
C GLY A 85 4.62 7.76 -1.72
N SER A 86 4.03 7.94 -2.90
CA SER A 86 2.88 7.16 -3.37
C SER A 86 3.15 5.65 -3.51
N MET A 87 4.35 5.27 -3.97
CA MET A 87 4.63 3.88 -4.34
C MET A 87 5.29 3.03 -3.24
N HIS A 88 5.63 3.61 -2.09
CA HIS A 88 6.42 2.91 -1.07
C HIS A 88 5.88 3.10 0.36
N ILE A 89 4.56 3.29 0.50
CA ILE A 89 3.94 3.38 1.83
C ILE A 89 4.01 2.01 2.50
N ALA A 90 4.54 2.00 3.72
CA ALA A 90 4.61 0.81 4.57
C ALA A 90 3.99 1.13 5.94
N ASP A 91 3.13 0.25 6.43
CA ASP A 91 2.55 0.32 7.77
C ASP A 91 2.76 -1.01 8.48
N LEU A 92 3.92 -1.15 9.11
CA LEU A 92 4.31 -2.38 9.78
C LEU A 92 3.40 -2.71 10.97
N SER A 93 2.76 -1.71 11.56
CA SER A 93 1.86 -1.92 12.70
C SER A 93 0.58 -2.65 12.31
N ASN A 94 0.16 -2.53 11.05
CA ASN A 94 -1.00 -3.22 10.47
C ASN A 94 -0.61 -4.36 9.52
N GLY A 95 0.67 -4.78 9.51
CA GLY A 95 1.14 -5.89 8.68
C GLY A 95 1.31 -5.54 7.19
N ASN A 96 1.33 -4.26 6.82
CA ASN A 96 1.67 -3.84 5.48
C ASN A 96 3.19 -3.59 5.39
N LEU A 97 3.91 -4.55 4.81
CA LEU A 97 5.38 -4.52 4.69
C LEU A 97 5.88 -3.51 3.64
N GLY A 98 4.98 -2.91 2.87
CA GLY A 98 5.30 -1.93 1.87
C GLY A 98 4.86 -2.32 0.46
N ALA A 99 5.33 -1.55 -0.51
CA ALA A 99 4.96 -1.70 -1.90
C ALA A 99 6.20 -1.74 -2.79
N ASN A 100 6.08 -2.45 -3.92
CA ASN A 100 7.14 -2.55 -4.92
C ASN A 100 6.69 -1.84 -6.20
N GLY A 101 7.49 -0.87 -6.66
CA GLY A 101 7.26 -0.17 -7.92
C GLY A 101 7.46 -1.04 -9.17
N ILE A 102 8.17 -2.16 -9.04
CA ILE A 102 8.37 -3.11 -10.13
C ILE A 102 7.13 -4.00 -10.25
N VAL A 103 6.49 -3.98 -11.42
CA VAL A 103 5.32 -4.82 -11.68
C VAL A 103 5.69 -6.30 -11.54
N ALA A 104 4.84 -7.04 -10.81
CA ALA A 104 5.05 -8.45 -10.46
C ALA A 104 6.25 -8.74 -9.52
N GLY A 105 7.01 -7.73 -9.07
CA GLY A 105 8.15 -7.93 -8.16
C GLY A 105 7.78 -8.60 -6.82
N SER A 106 6.56 -8.41 -6.36
CA SER A 106 6.06 -9.04 -5.12
C SER A 106 5.86 -10.56 -5.24
N LEU A 107 5.68 -11.09 -6.46
CA LEU A 107 5.46 -12.53 -6.68
C LEU A 107 6.70 -13.34 -6.26
N THR A 108 7.89 -12.88 -6.60
CA THR A 108 9.13 -13.56 -6.22
C THR A 108 9.35 -13.53 -4.72
N THR A 109 9.04 -12.43 -4.05
CA THR A 109 9.16 -12.29 -2.60
C THR A 109 8.27 -13.31 -1.88
N VAL A 110 6.99 -13.39 -2.26
CA VAL A 110 6.03 -14.32 -1.65
C VAL A 110 6.40 -15.77 -1.96
N SER A 111 6.74 -16.08 -3.21
CA SER A 111 7.14 -17.44 -3.61
C SER A 111 8.39 -17.91 -2.86
N TYR A 112 9.40 -17.06 -2.71
CA TYR A 112 10.60 -17.38 -1.96
C TYR A 112 10.28 -17.71 -0.49
N THR A 113 9.45 -16.91 0.16
CA THR A 113 9.05 -17.13 1.54
C THR A 113 8.31 -18.45 1.74
N HIS A 114 7.37 -18.78 0.86
CA HIS A 114 6.56 -19.98 1.00
C HIS A 114 7.22 -21.26 0.49
N LEU A 115 8.03 -21.19 -0.57
CA LEU A 115 8.59 -22.36 -1.22
C LEU A 115 10.01 -22.72 -0.73
N THR A 116 10.82 -21.73 -0.35
CA THR A 116 12.23 -21.94 -0.03
C THR A 116 12.48 -22.21 1.45
N LEU A 117 11.83 -21.49 2.35
CA LEU A 117 12.04 -21.69 3.79
C LEU A 117 11.68 -23.09 4.29
N PRO A 118 10.55 -23.71 3.90
CA PRO A 118 10.25 -25.09 4.28
C PRO A 118 11.25 -26.10 3.74
N THR A 119 11.88 -25.82 2.60
CA THR A 119 12.88 -26.71 1.99
C THR A 119 14.21 -26.69 2.74
N ILE A 120 14.64 -25.52 3.22
CA ILE A 120 15.87 -25.35 4.01
C ILE A 120 15.78 -26.06 5.37
N LEU A 121 14.59 -26.11 5.97
CA LEU A 121 14.37 -26.78 7.26
C LEU A 121 14.35 -28.32 7.17
N ARG A 122 14.43 -28.90 5.98
CA ARG A 122 14.45 -30.35 5.75
C ARG A 122 15.86 -30.92 5.45
N VAL A 123 16.85 -30.08 5.48
CA VAL A 123 18.27 -30.45 5.43
C VAL A 123 18.87 -30.30 6.82
#